data_1af3054c61a0afd3a3914d7af95410a4
#
_entry.id   1af3054c61a0afd3a3914d7af95410a4
#
_cell.length_a   1.000
_cell.length_b   1.000
_cell.length_c   1.000
_cell.angle_alpha   90.00
_cell.angle_beta   90.00
_cell.angle_gamma   90.00
#
_symmetry.space_group_name_H-M   'P 1'
#
loop_
_entity.id
_entity.type
_entity.pdbx_description
1 polymer ?
#
loop_
_entity_poly.entity_id
_entity_poly.type
_entity_poly.pdbx_seq_one_letter_code
_entity_poly.pdbx_strand_id
1 'polypeptide(L)'
;VINNRYGSFNTWKHTVKAGTGLLGNHFTFDARVSGISSNGYIDRASTNLKSGYFSAAYLSDKNDLRFNVILGKEKTYQAWNGIPEAKLKNDQTALQEHYYNNIGYLYNTAADSVNLFSSSPRKYNYFTYPNQTDNYWQNHYQLFFTHRFTSNFAFNVAGFLTPGRGYYEEYKVAQDFAGYGVSDPVV
;
A
#
# COMPACT_ATOMS: atom_id res chain seq x y z
N VAL A 1 3.86 -21.79 11.32
CA VAL A 1 2.58 -21.18 11.72
C VAL A 1 1.84 -20.74 10.49
N ILE A 2 0.57 -21.12 10.38
CA ILE A 2 -0.34 -20.67 9.34
C ILE A 2 -1.45 -19.88 10.02
N ASN A 3 -1.73 -18.67 9.53
CA ASN A 3 -2.77 -17.80 10.06
C ASN A 3 -3.63 -17.27 8.91
N ASN A 4 -4.92 -17.59 8.92
CA ASN A 4 -5.90 -17.13 7.95
C ASN A 4 -6.99 -16.38 8.70
N ARG A 5 -7.36 -15.20 8.19
CA ARG A 5 -8.42 -14.36 8.76
C ARG A 5 -9.32 -13.86 7.65
N TYR A 6 -10.59 -13.80 7.97
CA TYR A 6 -11.62 -13.20 7.14
C TYR A 6 -12.35 -12.12 7.93
N GLY A 7 -12.70 -11.02 7.29
CA GLY A 7 -13.37 -9.88 7.91
C GLY A 7 -14.34 -9.17 6.97
N SER A 8 -14.94 -8.09 7.47
CA SER A 8 -15.85 -7.24 6.70
C SER A 8 -15.21 -6.75 5.40
N PHE A 9 -16.03 -6.38 4.42
CA PHE A 9 -15.62 -5.88 3.10
C PHE A 9 -14.77 -6.87 2.32
N ASN A 10 -15.08 -8.17 2.43
CA ASN A 10 -14.34 -9.25 1.80
C ASN A 10 -12.83 -9.18 2.11
N THR A 11 -12.51 -8.85 3.37
CA THR A 11 -11.12 -8.73 3.80
C THR A 11 -10.56 -10.11 4.10
N TRP A 12 -9.53 -10.48 3.35
CA TRP A 12 -8.75 -11.71 3.56
C TRP A 12 -7.34 -11.37 3.99
N LYS A 13 -6.86 -12.07 5.01
CA LYS A 13 -5.46 -12.00 5.42
C LYS A 13 -4.90 -13.41 5.56
N HIS A 14 -3.84 -13.70 4.82
CA HIS A 14 -3.13 -14.97 4.85
C HIS A 14 -1.69 -14.73 5.29
N THR A 15 -1.19 -15.54 6.20
CA THR A 15 0.21 -15.49 6.64
C THR A 15 0.71 -16.90 6.87
N VAL A 16 1.87 -17.20 6.28
CA VAL A 16 2.63 -18.41 6.57
C VAL A 16 3.98 -17.98 7.11
N LYS A 17 4.35 -18.55 8.25
CA LYS A 17 5.67 -18.36 8.89
C LYS A 17 6.30 -19.72 9.16
N ALA A 18 7.57 -19.87 8.81
CA ALA A 18 8.41 -21.00 9.13
C ALA A 18 9.76 -20.52 9.68
N GLY A 19 10.36 -21.30 10.55
CA GLY A 19 11.69 -21.05 11.08
C GLY A 19 12.30 -22.37 11.54
N THR A 20 13.61 -22.43 11.48
CA THR A 20 14.36 -23.66 11.80
C THR A 20 14.64 -23.83 13.28
N GLY A 21 14.56 -22.74 14.07
CA GLY A 21 15.23 -22.69 15.35
C GLY A 21 16.76 -22.66 15.17
N LEU A 22 17.50 -22.97 16.22
CA LEU A 22 18.96 -23.01 16.21
C LEU A 22 19.47 -24.32 15.63
N LEU A 23 20.15 -24.26 14.49
CA LEU A 23 20.79 -25.40 13.81
C LEU A 23 22.28 -25.42 14.10
N GLY A 24 22.79 -26.59 14.49
CA GLY A 24 24.23 -26.79 14.76
C GLY A 24 24.78 -25.79 15.77
N ASN A 25 23.94 -25.31 16.72
CA ASN A 25 24.25 -24.31 17.73
C ASN A 25 24.64 -22.92 17.18
N HIS A 26 24.57 -22.70 15.88
CA HIS A 26 25.06 -21.47 15.26
C HIS A 26 24.06 -20.78 14.31
N PHE A 27 23.26 -21.50 13.57
CA PHE A 27 22.46 -20.91 12.48
C PHE A 27 20.99 -20.87 12.80
N THR A 28 20.33 -19.78 12.42
CA THR A 28 18.86 -19.69 12.38
C THR A 28 18.39 -19.16 11.04
N PHE A 29 17.27 -19.69 10.58
CA PHE A 29 16.59 -19.22 9.39
C PHE A 29 15.11 -19.03 9.70
N ASP A 30 14.58 -17.85 9.34
CA ASP A 30 13.16 -17.53 9.46
C ASP A 30 12.64 -17.01 8.14
N ALA A 31 11.44 -17.44 7.78
CA ALA A 31 10.73 -16.93 6.61
C ALA A 31 9.26 -16.67 6.94
N ARG A 32 8.70 -15.61 6.34
CA ARG A 32 7.28 -15.29 6.40
C ARG A 32 6.80 -14.76 5.07
N VAL A 33 5.65 -15.24 4.60
CA VAL A 33 4.89 -14.67 3.48
C VAL A 33 3.52 -14.26 3.98
N SER A 34 3.06 -13.09 3.54
CA SER A 34 1.74 -12.59 3.91
C SER A 34 1.06 -11.93 2.72
N GLY A 35 -0.26 -12.06 2.65
CA GLY A 35 -1.11 -11.36 1.71
C GLY A 35 -2.33 -10.80 2.43
N ILE A 36 -2.76 -9.61 2.03
CA ILE A 36 -4.00 -8.98 2.48
C ILE A 36 -4.73 -8.49 1.23
N SER A 37 -6.00 -8.81 1.12
CA SER A 37 -6.92 -8.23 0.14
C SER A 37 -8.19 -7.75 0.80
N SER A 38 -8.76 -6.65 0.32
CA SER A 38 -10.02 -6.10 0.82
C SER A 38 -10.70 -5.28 -0.27
N ASN A 39 -12.02 -5.25 -0.26
CA ASN A 39 -12.78 -4.32 -1.09
C ASN A 39 -12.84 -2.91 -0.49
N GLY A 40 -12.49 -2.75 0.80
CA GLY A 40 -12.53 -1.49 1.53
C GLY A 40 -13.95 -1.07 1.95
N TYR A 41 -14.02 -0.15 2.91
CA TYR A 41 -15.28 0.44 3.36
C TYR A 41 -15.78 1.52 2.39
N ILE A 42 -14.87 2.36 1.89
CA ILE A 42 -15.14 3.40 0.90
C ILE A 42 -15.36 2.73 -0.46
N ASP A 43 -16.28 3.23 -1.26
CA ASP A 43 -16.60 2.67 -2.57
C ASP A 43 -15.35 2.57 -3.45
N ARG A 44 -15.13 1.41 -4.05
CA ARG A 44 -13.96 1.09 -4.90
C ARG A 44 -12.60 1.06 -4.20
N ALA A 45 -12.48 1.46 -2.92
CA ALA A 45 -11.23 1.56 -2.19
C ALA A 45 -10.61 0.19 -1.87
N SER A 46 -10.38 -0.61 -2.90
CA SER A 46 -9.79 -1.94 -2.77
C SER A 46 -8.31 -1.88 -2.42
N THR A 47 -7.85 -2.91 -1.76
CA THR A 47 -6.46 -3.06 -1.29
C THR A 47 -5.95 -4.45 -1.63
N ASN A 48 -4.73 -4.54 -2.16
CA ASN A 48 -4.00 -5.79 -2.35
C ASN A 48 -2.55 -5.58 -1.90
N LEU A 49 -2.21 -6.16 -0.75
CA LEU A 49 -0.89 -6.06 -0.13
C LEU A 49 -0.23 -7.42 -0.11
N LYS A 50 1.06 -7.48 -0.47
CA LYS A 50 1.87 -8.69 -0.39
C LYS A 50 3.18 -8.38 0.30
N SER A 51 3.61 -9.24 1.18
CA SER A 51 4.91 -9.09 1.83
C SER A 51 5.63 -10.41 2.01
N GLY A 52 6.95 -10.33 1.88
CA GLY A 52 7.88 -11.40 2.19
C GLY A 52 8.88 -10.94 3.25
N TYR A 53 9.28 -11.84 4.11
CA TYR A 53 10.36 -11.65 5.07
C TYR A 53 11.23 -12.89 5.08
N PHE A 54 12.53 -12.69 5.06
CA PHE A 54 13.53 -13.72 5.27
C PHE A 54 14.60 -13.20 6.22
N SER A 55 15.03 -14.03 7.15
CA SER A 55 16.15 -13.75 8.05
C SER A 55 17.04 -14.95 8.11
N ALA A 56 18.36 -14.72 8.04
CA ALA A 56 19.39 -15.69 8.32
C ALA A 56 20.32 -15.11 9.39
N ALA A 57 20.67 -15.90 10.41
CA ALA A 57 21.63 -15.45 11.40
C ALA A 57 22.64 -16.54 11.71
N TYR A 58 23.88 -16.10 11.95
CA TYR A 58 24.96 -16.87 12.55
C TYR A 58 25.22 -16.33 13.96
N LEU A 59 25.23 -17.21 14.93
CA LEU A 59 25.39 -16.90 16.34
C LEU A 59 26.58 -17.68 16.91
N SER A 60 27.46 -17.01 17.60
CA SER A 60 28.53 -17.64 18.37
C SER A 60 28.81 -16.88 19.67
N ASP A 61 29.67 -17.38 20.52
CA ASP A 61 29.99 -16.72 21.79
C ASP A 61 30.46 -15.27 21.62
N LYS A 62 31.16 -15.00 20.52
CA LYS A 62 31.78 -13.70 20.26
C LYS A 62 31.15 -12.94 19.10
N ASN A 63 30.51 -13.64 18.18
CA ASN A 63 30.03 -13.02 16.94
C ASN A 63 28.55 -13.31 16.72
N ASP A 64 27.80 -12.28 16.39
CA ASP A 64 26.45 -12.39 15.87
C ASP A 64 26.41 -11.69 14.51
N LEU A 65 26.00 -12.40 13.48
CA LEU A 65 25.76 -11.86 12.14
C LEU A 65 24.31 -12.17 11.76
N ARG A 66 23.59 -11.15 11.33
CA ARG A 66 22.20 -11.31 10.87
C ARG A 66 21.98 -10.57 9.56
N PHE A 67 21.36 -11.25 8.62
CA PHE A 67 20.90 -10.69 7.38
C PHE A 67 19.37 -10.80 7.31
N ASN A 68 18.69 -9.67 7.02
CA ASN A 68 17.26 -9.63 6.83
C ASN A 68 16.93 -9.11 5.43
N VAL A 69 15.90 -9.70 4.84
CA VAL A 69 15.24 -9.23 3.62
C VAL A 69 13.76 -9.03 3.93
N ILE A 70 13.24 -7.83 3.66
CA ILE A 70 11.81 -7.53 3.73
C ILE A 70 11.38 -7.05 2.35
N LEU A 71 10.39 -7.70 1.77
CA LEU A 71 9.83 -7.38 0.47
C LEU A 71 8.39 -6.93 0.64
N GLY A 72 8.04 -5.79 0.07
CA GLY A 72 6.69 -5.23 0.10
C GLY A 72 6.19 -4.85 -1.28
N LYS A 73 4.94 -5.19 -1.56
CA LYS A 73 4.20 -4.73 -2.73
C LYS A 73 2.79 -4.37 -2.33
N GLU A 74 2.35 -3.19 -2.75
CA GLU A 74 0.97 -2.77 -2.61
C GLU A 74 0.37 -2.36 -3.95
N LYS A 75 -0.93 -2.57 -4.07
CA LYS A 75 -1.80 -1.94 -5.03
C LYS A 75 -3.07 -1.56 -4.30
N THR A 76 -3.36 -0.25 -4.24
CA THR A 76 -4.54 0.29 -3.60
C THR A 76 -5.31 1.15 -4.57
N TYR A 77 -6.64 1.08 -4.55
CA TYR A 77 -7.45 2.02 -5.28
C TYR A 77 -7.50 3.36 -4.53
N GLN A 78 -7.43 4.46 -5.26
CA GLN A 78 -7.36 5.80 -4.68
C GLN A 78 -8.67 6.16 -3.96
N ALA A 79 -8.52 6.68 -2.75
CA ALA A 79 -9.60 7.23 -1.93
C ALA A 79 -9.07 8.45 -1.14
N TRP A 80 -8.21 9.23 -1.80
CA TRP A 80 -7.47 10.32 -1.16
C TRP A 80 -8.31 11.55 -0.87
N ASN A 81 -9.36 11.76 -1.67
CA ASN A 81 -10.28 12.87 -1.46
C ASN A 81 -11.30 12.50 -0.37
N GLY A 82 -11.56 13.43 0.52
CA GLY A 82 -12.58 13.27 1.54
C GLY A 82 -14.01 13.26 0.96
N ILE A 83 -14.97 13.15 1.85
CA ILE A 83 -16.40 13.26 1.52
C ILE A 83 -16.82 14.72 1.74
N PRO A 84 -17.50 15.38 0.80
CA PRO A 84 -18.06 16.72 1.03
C PRO A 84 -18.92 16.77 2.29
N GLU A 85 -18.71 17.80 3.11
CA GLU A 85 -19.45 17.95 4.38
C GLU A 85 -20.98 17.97 4.17
N ALA A 86 -21.44 18.65 3.12
CA ALA A 86 -22.85 18.69 2.75
C ALA A 86 -23.42 17.30 2.51
N LYS A 87 -22.64 16.41 1.88
CA LYS A 87 -23.03 15.01 1.67
C LYS A 87 -23.12 14.23 2.99
N LEU A 88 -22.15 14.42 3.89
CA LEU A 88 -22.15 13.78 5.22
C LEU A 88 -23.34 14.23 6.06
N LYS A 89 -23.73 15.50 5.96
CA LYS A 89 -24.88 16.10 6.67
C LYS A 89 -26.22 15.82 5.98
N ASN A 90 -26.19 15.21 4.79
CA ASN A 90 -27.38 15.00 3.93
C ASN A 90 -28.10 16.31 3.58
N ASP A 91 -27.35 17.41 3.48
CA ASP A 91 -27.84 18.71 3.07
C ASP A 91 -27.80 18.81 1.54
N GLN A 92 -28.98 18.61 0.91
CA GLN A 92 -29.09 18.56 -0.54
C GLN A 92 -28.85 19.93 -1.19
N THR A 93 -29.25 21.04 -0.54
CA THR A 93 -29.04 22.38 -1.05
C THR A 93 -27.55 22.72 -1.09
N ALA A 94 -26.87 22.55 0.04
CA ALA A 94 -25.42 22.78 0.11
C ALA A 94 -24.64 21.80 -0.79
N LEU A 95 -25.13 20.57 -1.01
CA LEU A 95 -24.50 19.62 -1.92
C LEU A 95 -24.62 20.04 -3.39
N GLN A 96 -25.77 20.62 -3.78
CA GLN A 96 -25.93 21.20 -5.11
C GLN A 96 -25.04 22.42 -5.32
N GLU A 97 -24.96 23.33 -4.34
CA GLU A 97 -24.03 24.45 -4.38
C GLU A 97 -22.56 23.98 -4.50
N HIS A 98 -22.18 22.97 -3.71
CA HIS A 98 -20.86 22.34 -3.80
C HIS A 98 -20.60 21.80 -5.21
N TYR A 99 -21.56 21.11 -5.82
CA TYR A 99 -21.43 20.60 -7.17
C TYR A 99 -21.22 21.72 -8.18
N TYR A 100 -22.10 22.72 -8.19
CA TYR A 100 -22.05 23.84 -9.16
C TYR A 100 -20.75 24.64 -9.04
N ASN A 101 -20.27 24.86 -7.82
CA ASN A 101 -19.01 25.58 -7.57
C ASN A 101 -17.77 24.81 -7.98
N ASN A 102 -17.90 23.52 -8.31
CA ASN A 102 -16.77 22.65 -8.64
C ASN A 102 -16.90 21.96 -10.01
N ILE A 103 -17.89 22.34 -10.83
CA ILE A 103 -17.98 21.88 -12.22
C ILE A 103 -16.75 22.38 -13.00
N GLY A 104 -16.16 21.49 -13.81
CA GLY A 104 -14.96 21.78 -14.57
C GLY A 104 -13.65 21.66 -13.76
N TYR A 105 -13.74 21.53 -12.46
CA TYR A 105 -12.59 21.28 -11.57
C TYR A 105 -12.63 19.88 -10.95
N LEU A 106 -13.65 19.57 -10.14
CA LEU A 106 -13.81 18.25 -9.53
C LEU A 106 -14.78 17.35 -10.32
N TYR A 107 -15.77 17.95 -10.96
CA TYR A 107 -16.84 17.21 -11.63
C TYR A 107 -16.84 17.53 -13.11
N ASN A 108 -16.31 16.62 -13.91
CA ASN A 108 -16.08 16.83 -15.33
C ASN A 108 -16.97 15.94 -16.22
N THR A 109 -17.59 14.93 -15.65
CA THR A 109 -18.41 13.96 -16.37
C THR A 109 -19.77 13.76 -15.71
N ALA A 110 -20.74 13.25 -16.49
CA ALA A 110 -22.03 12.84 -15.93
C ALA A 110 -21.87 11.73 -14.87
N ALA A 111 -20.85 10.87 -15.00
CA ALA A 111 -20.56 9.83 -14.02
C ALA A 111 -20.16 10.42 -12.66
N ASP A 112 -19.44 11.54 -12.64
CA ASP A 112 -19.02 12.21 -11.41
C ASP A 112 -20.22 12.76 -10.65
N SER A 113 -21.16 13.41 -11.36
CA SER A 113 -22.39 13.93 -10.75
C SER A 113 -23.28 12.79 -10.23
N VAL A 114 -23.48 11.74 -11.01
CA VAL A 114 -24.23 10.56 -10.57
C VAL A 114 -23.58 9.96 -9.32
N ASN A 115 -22.27 9.79 -9.30
CA ASN A 115 -21.55 9.30 -8.15
C ASN A 115 -21.71 10.21 -6.92
N LEU A 116 -21.62 11.54 -7.10
CA LEU A 116 -21.77 12.48 -6.01
C LEU A 116 -23.17 12.39 -5.38
N PHE A 117 -24.21 12.37 -6.17
CA PHE A 117 -25.58 12.45 -5.65
C PHE A 117 -26.17 11.10 -5.24
N SER A 118 -25.82 10.00 -5.91
CA SER A 118 -26.43 8.69 -5.67
C SER A 118 -25.66 7.77 -4.70
N SER A 119 -24.36 7.99 -4.47
CA SER A 119 -23.59 7.15 -3.55
C SER A 119 -23.98 7.37 -2.10
N SER A 120 -23.71 6.38 -1.26
CA SER A 120 -23.93 6.47 0.19
C SER A 120 -23.14 7.64 0.80
N PRO A 121 -23.76 8.47 1.69
CA PRO A 121 -23.09 9.61 2.32
C PRO A 121 -21.78 9.28 3.04
N ARG A 122 -21.59 8.05 3.49
CA ARG A 122 -20.39 7.63 4.24
C ARG A 122 -19.41 6.78 3.44
N LYS A 123 -19.76 6.42 2.20
CA LYS A 123 -18.94 5.57 1.35
C LYS A 123 -18.44 6.25 0.08
N TYR A 124 -18.89 7.47 -0.17
CA TYR A 124 -18.51 8.22 -1.35
C TYR A 124 -17.00 8.18 -1.58
N ASN A 125 -16.63 7.89 -2.81
CA ASN A 125 -15.28 8.03 -3.31
C ASN A 125 -15.31 8.94 -4.54
N TYR A 126 -14.53 9.97 -4.53
CA TYR A 126 -14.39 10.90 -5.65
C TYR A 126 -13.93 10.17 -6.93
N PHE A 127 -13.00 9.26 -6.80
CA PHE A 127 -12.43 8.53 -7.92
C PHE A 127 -13.43 7.50 -8.46
N THR A 128 -13.72 7.56 -9.76
CA THR A 128 -14.74 6.73 -10.42
C THR A 128 -14.17 5.80 -11.49
N TYR A 129 -13.02 6.12 -12.05
CA TYR A 129 -12.40 5.33 -13.11
C TYR A 129 -11.78 4.03 -12.57
N PRO A 130 -11.97 2.88 -13.24
CA PRO A 130 -11.63 1.57 -12.66
C PRO A 130 -10.15 1.37 -12.32
N ASN A 131 -9.23 2.09 -12.96
CA ASN A 131 -7.80 1.90 -12.79
C ASN A 131 -7.09 3.05 -12.08
N GLN A 132 -7.80 3.86 -11.30
CA GLN A 132 -7.17 4.90 -10.48
C GLN A 132 -6.54 4.27 -9.24
N THR A 133 -5.34 3.74 -9.42
CA THR A 133 -4.64 2.95 -8.40
C THR A 133 -3.27 3.51 -8.08
N ASP A 134 -2.88 3.33 -6.84
CA ASP A 134 -1.51 3.51 -6.37
C ASP A 134 -0.81 2.15 -6.31
N ASN A 135 0.37 2.10 -6.90
CA ASN A 135 1.19 0.90 -6.99
C ASN A 135 2.56 1.19 -6.43
N TYR A 136 2.95 0.49 -5.38
CA TYR A 136 4.22 0.73 -4.71
C TYR A 136 4.94 -0.57 -4.37
N TRP A 137 6.26 -0.57 -4.51
CA TRP A 137 7.17 -1.64 -4.12
C TRP A 137 8.26 -1.05 -3.25
N GLN A 138 8.48 -1.65 -2.09
CA GLN A 138 9.59 -1.29 -1.23
C GLN A 138 10.24 -2.55 -0.68
N ASN A 139 11.56 -2.60 -0.79
CA ASN A 139 12.36 -3.68 -0.25
C ASN A 139 13.34 -3.12 0.77
N HIS A 140 13.65 -3.92 1.80
CA HIS A 140 14.67 -3.60 2.77
C HIS A 140 15.66 -4.76 2.83
N TYR A 141 16.93 -4.44 2.72
CA TYR A 141 18.05 -5.34 2.93
C TYR A 141 18.84 -4.81 4.11
N GLN A 142 19.05 -5.65 5.14
CA GLN A 142 19.68 -5.24 6.37
C GLN A 142 20.74 -6.26 6.77
N LEU A 143 21.91 -5.77 7.14
CA LEU A 143 23.00 -6.58 7.66
C LEU A 143 23.39 -6.01 9.02
N PHE A 144 23.42 -6.87 10.03
CA PHE A 144 23.86 -6.55 11.39
C PHE A 144 25.00 -7.45 11.75
N PHE A 145 26.04 -6.86 12.31
CA PHE A 145 27.19 -7.59 12.85
C PHE A 145 27.52 -7.06 14.23
N THR A 146 27.71 -7.98 15.17
CA THR A 146 28.18 -7.71 16.53
C THR A 146 29.39 -8.56 16.80
N HIS A 147 30.47 -7.96 17.33
CA HIS A 147 31.60 -8.67 17.86
C HIS A 147 31.82 -8.29 19.32
N ARG A 148 31.96 -9.31 20.20
CA ARG A 148 32.24 -9.15 21.63
C ARG A 148 33.70 -9.41 21.88
N PHE A 149 34.48 -8.36 22.15
CA PHE A 149 35.92 -8.49 22.50
C PHE A 149 36.10 -9.01 23.91
N THR A 150 35.31 -8.45 24.83
CA THR A 150 35.31 -8.85 26.26
C THR A 150 33.88 -8.83 26.79
N SER A 151 33.65 -9.22 28.06
CA SER A 151 32.35 -9.12 28.71
C SER A 151 31.80 -7.68 28.75
N ASN A 152 32.70 -6.68 28.73
CA ASN A 152 32.36 -5.27 28.90
C ASN A 152 32.55 -4.42 27.63
N PHE A 153 33.05 -5.01 26.55
CA PHE A 153 33.33 -4.29 25.32
C PHE A 153 32.85 -5.07 24.09
N ALA A 154 31.92 -4.49 23.34
CA ALA A 154 31.41 -5.03 22.08
C ALA A 154 31.38 -3.94 21.00
N PHE A 155 31.58 -4.36 19.75
CA PHE A 155 31.43 -3.54 18.55
C PHE A 155 30.18 -3.99 17.79
N ASN A 156 29.37 -3.02 17.38
CA ASN A 156 28.17 -3.27 16.59
C ASN A 156 28.22 -2.42 15.34
N VAL A 157 27.90 -3.01 14.19
CA VAL A 157 27.72 -2.30 12.93
C VAL A 157 26.44 -2.79 12.24
N ALA A 158 25.73 -1.87 11.63
CA ALA A 158 24.57 -2.15 10.81
C ALA A 158 24.66 -1.44 9.47
N GLY A 159 24.36 -2.18 8.40
CA GLY A 159 24.19 -1.65 7.06
C GLY A 159 22.77 -1.91 6.59
N PHE A 160 22.18 -0.97 5.84
CA PHE A 160 20.86 -1.14 5.26
C PHE A 160 20.75 -0.48 3.89
N LEU A 161 19.93 -1.08 3.03
CA LEU A 161 19.56 -0.58 1.72
C LEU A 161 18.05 -0.70 1.57
N THR A 162 17.39 0.41 1.18
CA THR A 162 15.94 0.46 1.03
C THR A 162 15.56 1.00 -0.35
N PRO A 163 15.61 0.19 -1.41
CA PRO A 163 15.07 0.59 -2.70
C PRO A 163 13.55 0.57 -2.68
N GLY A 164 12.97 1.62 -3.25
CA GLY A 164 11.53 1.75 -3.47
C GLY A 164 11.25 2.26 -4.87
N ARG A 165 10.11 1.89 -5.41
CA ARG A 165 9.56 2.42 -6.66
C ARG A 165 8.05 2.34 -6.62
N GLY A 166 7.41 3.29 -7.28
CA GLY A 166 5.97 3.30 -7.37
C GLY A 166 5.48 4.24 -8.45
N TYR A 167 4.22 4.09 -8.76
CA TYR A 167 3.49 4.99 -9.63
C TYR A 167 2.01 4.94 -9.23
N TYR A 168 1.30 6.00 -9.53
CA TYR A 168 -0.15 6.03 -9.47
C TYR A 168 -0.72 6.27 -10.87
N GLU A 169 -1.94 5.80 -11.07
CA GLU A 169 -2.69 5.97 -12.31
C GLU A 169 -3.88 6.87 -12.02
N GLU A 170 -4.07 7.89 -12.83
CA GLU A 170 -5.16 8.84 -12.70
C GLU A 170 -5.77 9.11 -14.07
N TYR A 171 -7.09 9.04 -14.16
CA TYR A 171 -7.80 9.40 -15.37
C TYR A 171 -7.88 10.92 -15.49
N LYS A 172 -7.45 11.46 -16.60
CA LYS A 172 -7.52 12.89 -16.95
C LYS A 172 -8.51 13.07 -18.11
N VAL A 173 -9.62 13.75 -17.80
CA VAL A 173 -10.66 14.04 -18.79
C VAL A 173 -10.19 15.12 -19.76
N ALA A 174 -10.35 14.89 -21.07
CA ALA A 174 -10.14 15.88 -22.13
C ALA A 174 -8.78 16.60 -22.08
N GLN A 175 -7.72 15.86 -21.73
CA GLN A 175 -6.36 16.39 -21.74
C GLN A 175 -5.75 16.20 -23.14
N ASP A 176 -5.07 17.23 -23.63
CA ASP A 176 -4.32 17.15 -24.90
C ASP A 176 -3.14 16.20 -24.77
N PHE A 177 -3.01 15.27 -25.69
CA PHE A 177 -1.88 14.32 -25.74
C PHE A 177 -0.53 15.03 -25.91
N ALA A 178 -0.53 16.17 -26.61
CA ALA A 178 0.66 16.99 -26.78
C ALA A 178 1.29 17.44 -25.46
N GLY A 179 0.48 17.68 -24.42
CA GLY A 179 0.94 17.98 -23.05
C GLY A 179 1.73 16.86 -22.39
N TYR A 180 1.61 15.63 -22.91
CA TYR A 180 2.33 14.43 -22.45
C TYR A 180 3.43 13.99 -23.45
N GLY A 181 3.75 14.81 -24.46
CA GLY A 181 4.74 14.46 -25.49
C GLY A 181 4.28 13.36 -26.45
N VAL A 182 2.98 13.13 -26.55
CA VAL A 182 2.37 12.13 -27.46
C VAL A 182 1.60 12.87 -28.56
N SER A 183 1.71 12.42 -29.80
CA SER A 183 0.92 12.97 -30.91
C SER A 183 -0.55 12.62 -30.74
N ASP A 184 -1.44 13.55 -31.13
CA ASP A 184 -2.86 13.24 -31.20
C ASP A 184 -3.12 12.07 -32.17
N PRO A 185 -4.03 11.16 -31.83
CA PRO A 185 -4.39 10.08 -32.74
C PRO A 185 -5.00 10.70 -34.02
N VAL A 186 -4.46 10.29 -35.18
CA VAL A 186 -5.06 10.63 -36.46
C VAL A 186 -6.35 9.81 -36.58
N VAL A 187 -7.49 10.48 -36.57
CA VAL A 187 -8.80 9.89 -36.79
C VAL A 187 -9.13 9.80 -38.25
#